data_1967c322b3813071ca311d9f3256d266
#
_entry.id   1967c322b3813071ca311d9f3256d266
#
_cell.length_a   1.000
_cell.length_b   1.000
_cell.length_c   1.000
_cell.angle_alpha   90.00
_cell.angle_beta   90.00
_cell.angle_gamma   90.00
#
_symmetry.space_group_name_H-M   'P 1'
#
loop_
_entity.id
_entity.type
_entity.pdbx_description
1 polymer ?
#
loop_
_entity_poly.entity_id
_entity_poly.type
_entity_poly.pdbx_seq_one_letter_code
_entity_poly.pdbx_strand_id
1 'polypeptide(L)'
;LNDPFRGLGRAVARRPWWFLAAWALAIGLGALGSHRLEQVTVGVEGGVPDSPSRRTAEVLRSEFSNPFLDPLVVAVSAPALQVAQQPYFGWLQQATRTLQQLPEVRKVRSFADERDVHLRSTDGHVTMLLIGLTATDNSARQQAVVSVRAALAPLATRLLRADPAARVAVTGGAAADLDVNLWSAAGGDRAEKRALPLTLAILVIAFGTLVAAALPFLTGLSTTTVSLGLAFLLARLMPVSNLLGNVVTMIGLAIGIDYSLLMVTHYREHAVGATGAATVAATVARAGRTISWSGVTVIIGLLGLLLSPIIETRSVGLGGALVVCVSVLAALTLLPAALVLLGPRIDWLPVMRRSGGRQRLLAFWRALGSWVVRHPWLTLLLAGSCVLALALPALRLKGGMSNERWFLPPKMEARVGSEILSELRSDNAAQTIYVIVRSSDHLPLLAAAHRAALFAYTEKLAHDRRIASV
;
A
#
# COMPACT_ATOMS: atom_id res chain seq x y z
N LEU A 1 -2.11 37.74 27.54
CA LEU A 1 -2.38 36.32 27.27
C LEU A 1 -1.08 35.68 26.80
N ASN A 2 -0.53 34.73 27.59
CA ASN A 2 0.70 34.01 27.26
C ASN A 2 0.42 33.14 26.06
N ASP A 3 0.91 33.53 24.88
CA ASP A 3 0.82 32.74 23.66
C ASP A 3 1.70 31.49 23.82
N PRO A 4 1.13 30.26 23.88
CA PRO A 4 1.88 29.02 24.11
C PRO A 4 2.96 28.81 23.05
N PHE A 5 2.71 29.23 21.82
CA PHE A 5 3.67 29.10 20.71
C PHE A 5 4.90 30.00 20.89
N ARG A 6 4.71 31.21 21.49
CA ARG A 6 5.85 32.07 21.91
C ARG A 6 6.66 31.42 23.01
N GLY A 7 6.01 30.72 23.94
CA GLY A 7 6.67 29.97 25.01
C GLY A 7 7.56 28.88 24.43
N LEU A 8 6.98 28.04 23.52
CA LEU A 8 7.68 26.99 22.82
C LEU A 8 8.87 27.52 21.99
N GLY A 9 8.64 28.56 21.20
CA GLY A 9 9.70 29.17 20.38
C GLY A 9 10.87 29.69 21.21
N ARG A 10 10.60 30.29 22.39
CA ARG A 10 11.64 30.72 23.35
C ARG A 10 12.39 29.53 23.96
N ALA A 11 11.69 28.46 24.30
CA ALA A 11 12.31 27.25 24.84
C ALA A 11 13.26 26.59 23.82
N VAL A 12 12.81 26.44 22.57
CA VAL A 12 13.61 25.91 21.46
C VAL A 12 14.83 26.80 21.19
N ALA A 13 14.63 28.14 21.18
CA ALA A 13 15.69 29.09 20.90
C ALA A 13 16.75 29.15 22.00
N ARG A 14 16.38 28.88 23.26
CA ARG A 14 17.32 28.83 24.38
C ARG A 14 18.18 27.58 24.42
N ARG A 15 17.65 26.44 23.95
CA ARG A 15 18.31 25.14 24.06
C ARG A 15 18.23 24.34 22.73
N PRO A 16 18.69 24.91 21.61
CA PRO A 16 18.49 24.26 20.29
C PRO A 16 19.16 22.88 20.19
N TRP A 17 20.31 22.70 20.82
CA TRP A 17 21.05 21.44 20.80
C TRP A 17 20.31 20.28 21.46
N TRP A 18 19.53 20.55 22.51
CA TRP A 18 18.71 19.51 23.16
C TRP A 18 17.62 18.99 22.23
N PHE A 19 16.96 19.90 21.50
CA PHE A 19 15.94 19.52 20.53
C PHE A 19 16.55 18.77 19.36
N LEU A 20 17.70 19.20 18.84
CA LEU A 20 18.39 18.47 17.76
C LEU A 20 18.87 17.09 18.20
N ALA A 21 19.42 16.97 19.41
CA ALA A 21 19.83 15.68 19.96
C ALA A 21 18.63 14.71 20.15
N ALA A 22 17.50 15.22 20.67
CA ALA A 22 16.29 14.43 20.81
C ALA A 22 15.76 13.95 19.44
N TRP A 23 15.78 14.82 18.42
CA TRP A 23 15.39 14.44 17.07
C TRP A 23 16.40 13.47 16.42
N ALA A 24 17.70 13.66 16.61
CA ALA A 24 18.72 12.72 16.13
C ALA A 24 18.53 11.32 16.74
N LEU A 25 18.23 11.26 18.05
CA LEU A 25 17.88 10.00 18.71
C LEU A 25 16.60 9.39 18.12
N ALA A 26 15.54 10.20 17.96
CA ALA A 26 14.27 9.75 17.40
C ALA A 26 14.44 9.22 15.96
N ILE A 27 15.24 9.90 15.13
CA ILE A 27 15.57 9.46 13.76
C ILE A 27 16.34 8.16 13.80
N GLY A 28 17.35 8.01 14.68
CA GLY A 28 18.11 6.76 14.81
C GLY A 28 17.23 5.58 15.21
N LEU A 29 16.37 5.77 16.22
CA LEU A 29 15.41 4.74 16.63
C LEU A 29 14.35 4.47 15.55
N GLY A 30 13.91 5.50 14.85
CA GLY A 30 12.98 5.40 13.75
C GLY A 30 13.54 4.58 12.58
N ALA A 31 14.80 4.81 12.23
CA ALA A 31 15.49 4.05 11.18
C ALA A 31 15.62 2.57 11.53
N LEU A 32 15.91 2.23 12.79
CA LEU A 32 15.96 0.84 13.25
C LEU A 32 14.58 0.15 13.17
N GLY A 33 13.50 0.87 13.50
CA GLY A 33 12.14 0.35 13.45
C GLY A 33 11.61 0.20 12.04
N SER A 34 11.93 1.14 11.14
CA SER A 34 11.41 1.16 9.76
C SER A 34 11.78 -0.10 8.98
N HIS A 35 13.01 -0.61 9.12
CA HIS A 35 13.47 -1.83 8.46
C HIS A 35 12.72 -3.11 8.90
N ARG A 36 12.03 -3.08 10.04
CA ARG A 36 11.29 -4.23 10.57
C ARG A 36 9.78 -4.10 10.41
N LEU A 37 9.30 -2.97 9.88
CA LEU A 37 7.86 -2.70 9.77
C LEU A 37 7.14 -3.76 8.92
N GLU A 38 7.69 -4.14 7.78
CA GLU A 38 7.11 -5.13 6.88
C GLU A 38 6.94 -6.52 7.52
N GLN A 39 7.79 -6.86 8.51
CA GLN A 39 7.74 -8.16 9.19
C GLN A 39 6.55 -8.28 10.17
N VAL A 40 5.99 -7.16 10.62
CA VAL A 40 4.94 -7.11 11.62
C VAL A 40 3.60 -6.60 11.08
N THR A 41 3.55 -6.19 9.81
CA THR A 41 2.33 -5.75 9.14
C THR A 41 1.60 -6.94 8.52
N VAL A 42 0.27 -6.83 8.45
CA VAL A 42 -0.58 -7.83 7.81
C VAL A 42 -0.73 -7.48 6.33
N GLY A 43 -0.65 -8.49 5.46
CA GLY A 43 -0.96 -8.31 4.03
C GLY A 43 -2.39 -7.84 3.79
N VAL A 44 -2.72 -7.55 2.54
CA VAL A 44 -4.08 -7.16 2.13
C VAL A 44 -4.99 -8.40 2.19
N GLU A 45 -5.29 -8.86 3.38
CA GLU A 45 -6.36 -9.85 3.60
C GLU A 45 -7.69 -9.09 3.64
N GLY A 46 -8.22 -8.72 2.49
CA GLY A 46 -9.45 -7.93 2.34
C GLY A 46 -10.67 -8.58 2.98
N GLY A 47 -10.76 -8.54 4.29
CA GLY A 47 -11.89 -9.04 5.05
C GLY A 47 -12.36 -8.05 6.11
N VAL A 48 -13.68 -7.87 6.20
CA VAL A 48 -14.27 -7.16 7.32
C VAL A 48 -14.11 -8.02 8.57
N PRO A 49 -13.46 -7.52 9.65
CA PRO A 49 -13.42 -8.25 10.92
C PRO A 49 -14.84 -8.65 11.34
N ASP A 50 -14.98 -9.84 11.92
CA ASP A 50 -16.27 -10.41 12.36
C ASP A 50 -17.33 -10.65 11.26
N SER A 51 -16.95 -10.58 10.00
CA SER A 51 -17.85 -10.95 8.91
C SER A 51 -18.21 -12.45 8.94
N PRO A 52 -19.41 -12.86 8.47
CA PRO A 52 -19.77 -14.28 8.36
C PRO A 52 -18.74 -15.09 7.56
N SER A 53 -18.18 -14.51 6.48
CA SER A 53 -17.15 -15.17 5.66
C SER A 53 -15.86 -15.41 6.43
N ARG A 54 -15.42 -14.46 7.28
CA ARG A 54 -14.21 -14.64 8.12
C ARG A 54 -14.43 -15.70 9.20
N ARG A 55 -15.58 -15.69 9.85
CA ARG A 55 -15.95 -16.75 10.83
C ARG A 55 -15.99 -18.12 10.16
N THR A 56 -16.56 -18.21 8.96
CA THR A 56 -16.57 -19.45 8.17
C THR A 56 -15.14 -19.90 7.83
N ALA A 57 -14.28 -18.99 7.38
CA ALA A 57 -12.88 -19.31 7.08
C ALA A 57 -12.13 -19.80 8.33
N GLU A 58 -12.40 -19.23 9.50
CA GLU A 58 -11.79 -19.62 10.78
C GLU A 58 -12.23 -21.02 11.23
N VAL A 59 -13.50 -21.33 11.11
CA VAL A 59 -14.04 -22.67 11.34
C VAL A 59 -13.44 -23.69 10.37
N LEU A 60 -13.32 -23.36 9.09
CA LEU A 60 -12.70 -24.23 8.10
C LEU A 60 -11.22 -24.48 8.40
N ARG A 61 -10.49 -23.51 8.93
CA ARG A 61 -9.09 -23.67 9.34
C ARG A 61 -8.95 -24.54 10.59
N SER A 62 -9.77 -24.28 11.62
CA SER A 62 -9.65 -24.93 12.94
C SER A 62 -10.28 -26.32 12.98
N GLU A 63 -11.47 -26.51 12.42
CA GLU A 63 -12.23 -27.76 12.55
C GLU A 63 -12.02 -28.71 11.35
N PHE A 64 -11.84 -28.17 10.12
CA PHE A 64 -11.72 -29.02 8.92
C PHE A 64 -10.28 -29.23 8.47
N SER A 65 -9.32 -28.48 9.01
CA SER A 65 -7.90 -28.57 8.61
C SER A 65 -7.68 -28.57 7.10
N ASN A 66 -8.54 -27.86 6.35
CA ASN A 66 -8.50 -27.86 4.90
C ASN A 66 -7.27 -27.09 4.37
N PRO A 67 -6.31 -27.75 3.72
CA PRO A 67 -5.10 -27.08 3.23
C PRO A 67 -5.37 -26.22 1.98
N PHE A 68 -6.54 -26.35 1.36
CA PHE A 68 -6.91 -25.65 0.13
C PHE A 68 -7.87 -24.47 0.35
N LEU A 69 -7.93 -23.94 1.55
CA LEU A 69 -8.78 -22.79 1.87
C LEU A 69 -8.35 -21.53 1.15
N ASP A 70 -7.05 -21.39 0.99
CA ASP A 70 -6.39 -20.31 0.25
C ASP A 70 -5.13 -20.88 -0.42
N PRO A 71 -5.33 -21.68 -1.50
CA PRO A 71 -4.25 -22.41 -2.11
C PRO A 71 -3.38 -21.50 -2.98
N LEU A 72 -2.10 -21.86 -3.10
CA LEU A 72 -1.37 -21.46 -4.30
C LEU A 72 -1.86 -22.27 -5.48
N VAL A 73 -1.92 -21.63 -6.63
CA VAL A 73 -2.37 -22.28 -7.86
C VAL A 73 -1.26 -22.17 -8.89
N VAL A 74 -0.84 -23.32 -9.42
CA VAL A 74 0.00 -23.36 -10.62
C VAL A 74 -0.91 -23.51 -11.82
N ALA A 75 -1.01 -22.46 -12.63
CA ALA A 75 -1.78 -22.44 -13.87
C ALA A 75 -0.85 -22.76 -15.04
N VAL A 76 -1.27 -23.69 -15.88
CA VAL A 76 -0.48 -24.18 -17.02
C VAL A 76 -1.34 -24.21 -18.27
N SER A 77 -0.88 -23.55 -19.33
CA SER A 77 -1.50 -23.58 -20.66
C SER A 77 -0.45 -24.05 -21.67
N ALA A 78 -0.78 -25.06 -22.45
CA ALA A 78 0.07 -25.57 -23.54
C ALA A 78 -0.79 -25.85 -24.77
N PRO A 79 -1.01 -24.86 -25.65
CA PRO A 79 -1.97 -24.93 -26.76
C PRO A 79 -1.69 -26.06 -27.77
N ALA A 80 -0.43 -26.48 -27.92
CA ALA A 80 -0.06 -27.56 -28.82
C ALA A 80 -0.14 -28.97 -28.21
N LEU A 81 -0.40 -29.08 -26.89
CA LEU A 81 -0.34 -30.34 -26.15
C LEU A 81 -1.68 -30.62 -25.43
N GLN A 82 -1.96 -31.90 -25.22
CA GLN A 82 -3.13 -32.36 -24.46
C GLN A 82 -2.73 -32.84 -23.07
N VAL A 83 -3.36 -32.30 -22.01
CA VAL A 83 -3.09 -32.63 -20.60
C VAL A 83 -3.11 -34.11 -20.29
N ALA A 84 -4.01 -34.86 -20.94
CA ALA A 84 -4.17 -36.31 -20.76
C ALA A 84 -3.16 -37.17 -21.51
N GLN A 85 -2.32 -36.57 -22.36
CA GLN A 85 -1.37 -37.27 -23.26
C GLN A 85 0.08 -36.88 -22.95
N GLN A 86 1.02 -37.73 -23.38
CA GLN A 86 2.44 -37.40 -23.32
C GLN A 86 2.78 -36.37 -24.42
N PRO A 87 3.72 -35.46 -24.18
CA PRO A 87 4.58 -35.36 -22.99
C PRO A 87 3.98 -34.53 -21.82
N TYR A 88 2.83 -33.90 -22.00
CA TYR A 88 2.24 -32.98 -21.01
C TYR A 88 1.87 -33.69 -19.69
N PHE A 89 1.25 -34.88 -19.79
CA PHE A 89 0.87 -35.67 -18.64
C PHE A 89 2.09 -36.08 -17.80
N GLY A 90 3.18 -36.49 -18.44
CA GLY A 90 4.43 -36.80 -17.74
C GLY A 90 5.07 -35.60 -17.03
N TRP A 91 5.00 -34.46 -17.69
CA TRP A 91 5.41 -33.19 -17.09
C TRP A 91 4.59 -32.87 -15.82
N LEU A 92 3.26 -33.03 -15.92
CA LEU A 92 2.34 -32.76 -14.79
C LEU A 92 2.63 -33.69 -13.60
N GLN A 93 2.88 -34.99 -13.86
CA GLN A 93 3.29 -35.94 -12.82
C GLN A 93 4.61 -35.51 -12.15
N GLN A 94 5.60 -35.08 -12.93
CA GLN A 94 6.87 -34.64 -12.41
C GLN A 94 6.73 -33.36 -11.58
N ALA A 95 5.97 -32.39 -12.07
CA ALA A 95 5.68 -31.15 -11.34
C ALA A 95 4.99 -31.43 -10.01
N THR A 96 3.98 -32.30 -10.00
CA THR A 96 3.28 -32.69 -8.76
C THR A 96 4.25 -33.31 -7.75
N ARG A 97 5.08 -34.26 -8.16
CA ARG A 97 6.08 -34.90 -7.27
C ARG A 97 7.11 -33.91 -6.73
N THR A 98 7.64 -33.04 -7.58
CA THR A 98 8.61 -32.01 -7.17
C THR A 98 8.02 -31.07 -6.15
N LEU A 99 6.78 -30.63 -6.35
CA LEU A 99 6.11 -29.73 -5.41
C LEU A 99 5.76 -30.41 -4.09
N GLN A 100 5.39 -31.69 -4.09
CA GLN A 100 5.10 -32.47 -2.88
C GLN A 100 6.33 -32.69 -1.99
N GLN A 101 7.54 -32.55 -2.52
CA GLN A 101 8.80 -32.67 -1.77
C GLN A 101 9.21 -31.39 -1.04
N LEU A 102 8.55 -30.25 -1.32
CA LEU A 102 8.85 -28.99 -0.66
C LEU A 102 8.30 -28.98 0.79
N PRO A 103 9.10 -28.57 1.79
CA PRO A 103 8.69 -28.58 3.19
C PRO A 103 7.54 -27.61 3.49
N GLU A 104 7.38 -26.55 2.68
CA GLU A 104 6.31 -25.58 2.80
C GLU A 104 4.96 -26.09 2.25
N VAL A 105 5.00 -27.21 1.48
CA VAL A 105 3.83 -27.78 0.82
C VAL A 105 3.26 -28.91 1.66
N ARG A 106 2.00 -28.78 2.05
CA ARG A 106 1.26 -29.80 2.82
C ARG A 106 0.63 -30.85 1.90
N LYS A 107 0.02 -30.41 0.80
CA LYS A 107 -0.65 -31.28 -0.18
C LYS A 107 -0.74 -30.61 -1.53
N VAL A 108 -0.60 -31.39 -2.59
CA VAL A 108 -0.86 -30.95 -3.97
C VAL A 108 -2.04 -31.75 -4.51
N ARG A 109 -2.95 -31.06 -5.23
CA ARG A 109 -3.99 -31.70 -6.04
C ARG A 109 -3.73 -31.38 -7.50
N SER A 110 -3.72 -32.40 -8.35
CA SER A 110 -3.51 -32.27 -9.77
C SER A 110 -4.36 -33.26 -10.56
N PHE A 111 -4.58 -32.97 -11.84
CA PHE A 111 -5.23 -33.93 -12.75
C PHE A 111 -4.43 -35.22 -12.89
N ALA A 112 -3.12 -35.20 -12.63
CA ALA A 112 -2.29 -36.40 -12.70
C ALA A 112 -2.62 -37.42 -11.61
N ASP A 113 -2.97 -36.96 -10.40
CA ASP A 113 -3.25 -37.84 -9.25
C ASP A 113 -4.74 -38.21 -9.16
N GLU A 114 -5.62 -37.23 -9.24
CA GLU A 114 -7.04 -37.43 -8.93
C GLU A 114 -7.93 -37.65 -10.19
N ARG A 115 -7.40 -37.37 -11.39
CA ARG A 115 -8.17 -37.40 -12.64
C ARG A 115 -9.42 -36.51 -12.61
N ASP A 116 -9.44 -35.55 -11.72
CA ASP A 116 -10.56 -34.61 -11.56
C ASP A 116 -10.66 -33.69 -12.78
N VAL A 117 -11.77 -33.83 -13.49
CA VAL A 117 -12.06 -33.08 -14.72
C VAL A 117 -12.14 -31.55 -14.45
N HIS A 118 -12.41 -31.13 -13.22
CA HIS A 118 -12.46 -29.70 -12.85
C HIS A 118 -11.06 -29.05 -12.78
N LEU A 119 -10.00 -29.88 -12.79
CA LEU A 119 -8.61 -29.38 -12.78
C LEU A 119 -8.05 -29.20 -14.21
N ARG A 120 -8.83 -29.42 -15.23
CA ARG A 120 -8.46 -29.17 -16.63
C ARG A 120 -9.56 -28.46 -17.40
N SER A 121 -9.19 -27.78 -18.48
CA SER A 121 -10.16 -27.20 -19.42
C SER A 121 -10.88 -28.29 -20.26
N THR A 122 -12.03 -27.94 -20.79
CA THR A 122 -12.83 -28.84 -21.64
C THR A 122 -12.10 -29.22 -22.91
N ASP A 123 -11.31 -28.34 -23.49
CA ASP A 123 -10.46 -28.57 -24.65
C ASP A 123 -9.16 -29.33 -24.32
N GLY A 124 -8.83 -29.48 -23.04
CA GLY A 124 -7.68 -30.24 -22.55
C GLY A 124 -6.32 -29.60 -22.74
N HIS A 125 -6.24 -28.30 -23.06
CA HIS A 125 -4.97 -27.59 -23.24
C HIS A 125 -4.51 -26.82 -21.98
N VAL A 126 -5.42 -26.57 -21.05
CA VAL A 126 -5.15 -25.85 -19.80
C VAL A 126 -5.39 -26.75 -18.61
N THR A 127 -4.51 -26.64 -17.60
CA THR A 127 -4.68 -27.36 -16.33
C THR A 127 -4.22 -26.49 -15.16
N MET A 128 -4.65 -26.86 -13.95
CA MET A 128 -4.18 -26.25 -12.71
C MET A 128 -3.75 -27.30 -11.68
N LEU A 129 -2.75 -26.93 -10.88
CA LEU A 129 -2.39 -27.65 -9.66
C LEU A 129 -2.75 -26.77 -8.47
N LEU A 130 -3.46 -27.33 -7.51
CA LEU A 130 -3.77 -26.67 -6.25
C LEU A 130 -2.75 -27.09 -5.19
N ILE A 131 -2.10 -26.12 -4.57
CA ILE A 131 -1.07 -26.35 -3.58
C ILE A 131 -1.56 -25.82 -2.23
N GLY A 132 -1.80 -26.73 -1.30
CA GLY A 132 -2.08 -26.40 0.10
C GLY A 132 -0.76 -26.18 0.84
N LEU A 133 -0.62 -25.03 1.49
CA LEU A 133 0.57 -24.67 2.25
C LEU A 133 0.47 -25.13 3.72
N THR A 134 1.64 -25.37 4.33
CA THR A 134 1.78 -25.60 5.79
C THR A 134 1.69 -24.27 6.56
N ALA A 135 2.20 -23.21 5.96
CA ALA A 135 2.29 -21.90 6.60
C ALA A 135 0.92 -21.21 6.73
N THR A 136 0.69 -20.60 7.88
CA THR A 136 -0.52 -19.82 8.19
C THR A 136 -0.29 -18.31 8.17
N ASP A 137 0.95 -17.86 8.41
CA ASP A 137 1.32 -16.47 8.37
C ASP A 137 1.69 -16.02 6.94
N ASN A 138 1.45 -14.75 6.65
CA ASN A 138 1.59 -14.20 5.29
C ASN A 138 3.05 -14.21 4.80
N SER A 139 4.01 -13.96 5.69
CA SER A 139 5.43 -13.92 5.30
C SER A 139 5.97 -15.30 4.90
N ALA A 140 5.63 -16.34 5.68
CA ALA A 140 6.01 -17.72 5.36
C ALA A 140 5.28 -18.23 4.09
N ARG A 141 4.04 -17.77 3.87
CA ARG A 141 3.31 -18.08 2.63
C ARG A 141 3.95 -17.44 1.40
N GLN A 142 4.38 -16.18 1.50
CA GLN A 142 5.13 -15.50 0.43
C GLN A 142 6.47 -16.19 0.16
N GLN A 143 7.16 -16.65 1.21
CA GLN A 143 8.39 -17.44 1.07
C GLN A 143 8.12 -18.75 0.31
N ALA A 144 7.01 -19.44 0.62
CA ALA A 144 6.61 -20.64 -0.09
C ALA A 144 6.35 -20.38 -1.58
N VAL A 145 5.82 -19.20 -1.96
CA VAL A 145 5.70 -18.81 -3.38
C VAL A 145 7.06 -18.79 -4.06
N VAL A 146 8.07 -18.21 -3.41
CA VAL A 146 9.44 -18.16 -3.96
C VAL A 146 10.00 -19.57 -4.16
N SER A 147 9.85 -20.46 -3.16
CA SER A 147 10.29 -21.87 -3.25
C SER A 147 9.58 -22.63 -4.37
N VAL A 148 8.26 -22.46 -4.48
CA VAL A 148 7.44 -23.09 -5.55
C VAL A 148 7.86 -22.60 -6.94
N ARG A 149 8.05 -21.30 -7.13
CA ARG A 149 8.53 -20.72 -8.39
C ARG A 149 9.91 -21.25 -8.78
N ALA A 150 10.83 -21.30 -7.82
CA ALA A 150 12.18 -21.84 -8.03
C ALA A 150 12.16 -23.31 -8.44
N ALA A 151 11.34 -24.13 -7.79
CA ALA A 151 11.18 -25.55 -8.11
C ALA A 151 10.55 -25.81 -9.49
N LEU A 152 9.64 -24.93 -9.93
CA LEU A 152 8.98 -25.04 -11.23
C LEU A 152 9.80 -24.51 -12.40
N ALA A 153 10.75 -23.60 -12.18
CA ALA A 153 11.53 -22.96 -13.26
C ALA A 153 12.19 -23.95 -14.23
N PRO A 154 12.92 -25.02 -13.77
CA PRO A 154 13.51 -25.99 -14.67
C PRO A 154 12.45 -26.84 -15.42
N LEU A 155 11.31 -27.09 -14.80
CA LEU A 155 10.20 -27.83 -15.41
C LEU A 155 9.49 -26.98 -16.46
N ALA A 156 9.24 -25.71 -16.18
CA ALA A 156 8.69 -24.77 -17.16
C ALA A 156 9.56 -24.68 -18.41
N THR A 157 10.87 -24.63 -18.26
CA THR A 157 11.82 -24.64 -19.40
C THR A 157 11.71 -25.92 -20.25
N ARG A 158 11.43 -27.05 -19.63
CA ARG A 158 11.21 -28.32 -20.38
C ARG A 158 9.90 -28.31 -21.17
N LEU A 159 8.83 -27.79 -20.57
CA LEU A 159 7.53 -27.68 -21.25
C LEU A 159 7.62 -26.72 -22.44
N LEU A 160 8.30 -25.58 -22.28
CA LEU A 160 8.55 -24.60 -23.34
C LEU A 160 9.34 -25.16 -24.52
N ARG A 161 10.20 -26.17 -24.29
CA ARG A 161 10.87 -26.88 -25.41
C ARG A 161 9.93 -27.80 -26.19
N ALA A 162 8.90 -28.34 -25.51
CA ALA A 162 7.91 -29.20 -26.15
C ALA A 162 6.80 -28.39 -26.84
N ASP A 163 6.45 -27.25 -26.26
CA ASP A 163 5.49 -26.28 -26.79
C ASP A 163 5.99 -24.85 -26.49
N PRO A 164 6.54 -24.12 -27.49
CA PRO A 164 7.04 -22.78 -27.33
C PRO A 164 5.96 -21.75 -26.93
N ALA A 165 4.68 -22.08 -27.15
CA ALA A 165 3.56 -21.22 -26.73
C ALA A 165 3.06 -21.56 -25.31
N ALA A 166 3.65 -22.56 -24.64
CA ALA A 166 3.25 -22.93 -23.31
C ALA A 166 3.50 -21.79 -22.30
N ARG A 167 2.63 -21.68 -21.32
CA ARG A 167 2.72 -20.73 -20.21
C ARG A 167 2.54 -21.50 -18.90
N VAL A 168 3.46 -21.24 -17.96
CA VAL A 168 3.40 -21.78 -16.59
C VAL A 168 3.51 -20.59 -15.65
N ALA A 169 2.58 -20.45 -14.72
CA ALA A 169 2.57 -19.33 -13.79
C ALA A 169 2.00 -19.72 -12.43
N VAL A 170 2.57 -19.18 -11.37
CA VAL A 170 2.10 -19.35 -10.00
C VAL A 170 1.24 -18.15 -9.62
N THR A 171 -0.01 -18.41 -9.19
CA THR A 171 -1.01 -17.43 -8.81
C THR A 171 -1.72 -17.84 -7.51
N GLY A 172 -2.72 -17.08 -7.10
CA GLY A 172 -3.41 -17.20 -5.81
C GLY A 172 -3.05 -16.06 -4.88
N GLY A 173 -3.78 -15.91 -3.76
CA GLY A 173 -3.67 -14.74 -2.88
C GLY A 173 -2.23 -14.41 -2.47
N ALA A 174 -1.48 -15.39 -1.94
CA ALA A 174 -0.10 -15.16 -1.50
C ALA A 174 0.87 -14.81 -2.64
N ALA A 175 0.63 -15.33 -3.87
CA ALA A 175 1.45 -14.98 -5.03
C ALA A 175 1.15 -13.56 -5.52
N ALA A 176 -0.13 -13.17 -5.53
CA ALA A 176 -0.55 -11.81 -5.86
C ALA A 176 0.00 -10.79 -4.85
N ASP A 177 -0.08 -11.08 -3.56
CA ASP A 177 0.46 -10.24 -2.49
C ASP A 177 1.98 -10.05 -2.62
N LEU A 178 2.71 -11.15 -2.89
CA LEU A 178 4.15 -11.07 -3.13
C LEU A 178 4.47 -10.17 -4.34
N ASP A 179 3.77 -10.39 -5.45
CA ASP A 179 4.00 -9.63 -6.67
C ASP A 179 3.65 -8.14 -6.49
N VAL A 180 2.56 -7.82 -5.78
CA VAL A 180 2.18 -6.43 -5.42
C VAL A 180 3.26 -5.80 -4.54
N ASN A 181 3.73 -6.53 -3.52
CA ASN A 181 4.76 -6.02 -2.60
C ASN A 181 6.07 -5.73 -3.34
N LEU A 182 6.54 -6.67 -4.15
CA LEU A 182 7.76 -6.51 -4.96
C LEU A 182 7.63 -5.35 -5.96
N TRP A 183 6.48 -5.23 -6.60
CA TRP A 183 6.23 -4.15 -7.57
C TRP A 183 6.11 -2.79 -6.89
N SER A 184 5.38 -2.73 -5.77
CA SER A 184 5.21 -1.50 -4.99
C SER A 184 6.54 -1.02 -4.43
N ALA A 185 7.36 -1.93 -3.87
CA ALA A 185 8.69 -1.61 -3.41
C ALA A 185 9.59 -1.10 -4.54
N ALA A 186 9.64 -1.81 -5.66
CA ALA A 186 10.42 -1.39 -6.83
C ALA A 186 9.88 -0.12 -7.50
N GLY A 187 8.56 0.10 -7.44
CA GLY A 187 7.88 1.30 -7.92
C GLY A 187 8.14 2.49 -7.02
N GLY A 188 8.01 2.31 -5.71
CA GLY A 188 8.32 3.30 -4.68
C GLY A 188 9.75 3.81 -4.79
N ASP A 189 10.71 2.90 -4.82
CA ASP A 189 12.14 3.22 -5.00
C ASP A 189 12.43 4.06 -6.25
N ARG A 190 11.82 3.70 -7.38
CA ARG A 190 12.01 4.45 -8.64
C ARG A 190 11.34 5.82 -8.60
N ALA A 191 10.13 5.89 -8.03
CA ALA A 191 9.41 7.14 -7.86
C ALA A 191 10.17 8.07 -6.91
N GLU A 192 10.64 7.56 -5.78
CA GLU A 192 11.42 8.30 -4.79
C GLU A 192 12.73 8.83 -5.38
N LYS A 193 13.53 7.97 -6.05
CA LYS A 193 14.79 8.38 -6.71
C LYS A 193 14.60 9.45 -7.78
N ARG A 194 13.41 9.57 -8.38
CA ARG A 194 13.08 10.63 -9.35
C ARG A 194 12.44 11.84 -8.70
N ALA A 195 11.58 11.63 -7.72
CA ALA A 195 10.86 12.71 -7.04
C ALA A 195 11.76 13.52 -6.12
N LEU A 196 12.69 12.88 -5.38
CA LEU A 196 13.58 13.58 -4.44
C LEU A 196 14.44 14.66 -5.11
N PRO A 197 15.20 14.40 -6.19
CA PRO A 197 15.97 15.43 -6.85
C PRO A 197 15.10 16.52 -7.52
N LEU A 198 13.94 16.13 -8.06
CA LEU A 198 12.99 17.09 -8.62
C LEU A 198 12.41 18.00 -7.53
N THR A 199 12.03 17.46 -6.39
CA THR A 199 11.55 18.21 -5.23
C THR A 199 12.62 19.18 -4.73
N LEU A 200 13.86 18.70 -4.58
CA LEU A 200 14.97 19.56 -4.18
C LEU A 200 15.21 20.68 -5.20
N ALA A 201 15.17 20.39 -6.51
CA ALA A 201 15.30 21.40 -7.55
C ALA A 201 14.18 22.44 -7.47
N ILE A 202 12.93 22.03 -7.27
CA ILE A 202 11.79 22.95 -7.09
C ILE A 202 11.99 23.81 -5.84
N LEU A 203 12.42 23.23 -4.72
CA LEU A 203 12.71 23.97 -3.49
C LEU A 203 13.86 24.98 -3.69
N VAL A 204 14.91 24.59 -4.41
CA VAL A 204 16.02 25.49 -4.76
C VAL A 204 15.53 26.67 -5.60
N ILE A 205 14.66 26.41 -6.58
CA ILE A 205 14.05 27.46 -7.41
C ILE A 205 13.18 28.38 -6.54
N ALA A 206 12.37 27.81 -5.65
CA ALA A 206 11.47 28.58 -4.79
C ALA A 206 12.24 29.47 -3.78
N PHE A 207 13.26 28.91 -3.13
CA PHE A 207 14.02 29.62 -2.10
C PHE A 207 15.23 30.40 -2.65
N GLY A 208 15.76 30.01 -3.80
CA GLY A 208 16.93 30.63 -4.45
C GLY A 208 18.27 30.29 -3.79
N THR A 209 18.30 29.55 -2.69
CA THR A 209 19.50 29.10 -1.96
C THR A 209 19.43 27.63 -1.61
N LEU A 210 20.55 26.93 -1.65
CA LEU A 210 20.60 25.49 -1.38
C LEU A 210 20.30 25.19 0.09
N VAL A 211 20.81 26.00 1.02
CA VAL A 211 20.61 25.77 2.46
C VAL A 211 19.14 25.92 2.85
N ALA A 212 18.46 26.96 2.35
CA ALA A 212 17.03 27.14 2.63
C ALA A 212 16.15 26.04 2.00
N ALA A 213 16.56 25.47 0.86
CA ALA A 213 15.88 24.36 0.22
C ALA A 213 16.13 23.01 0.94
N ALA A 214 17.34 22.82 1.48
CA ALA A 214 17.69 21.60 2.19
C ALA A 214 16.92 21.43 3.52
N LEU A 215 16.58 22.52 4.21
CA LEU A 215 15.88 22.47 5.49
C LEU A 215 14.52 21.77 5.42
N PRO A 216 13.57 22.19 4.55
CA PRO A 216 12.29 21.49 4.37
C PRO A 216 12.48 20.04 3.94
N PHE A 217 13.43 19.80 3.04
CA PHE A 217 13.72 18.45 2.55
C PHE A 217 14.18 17.52 3.68
N LEU A 218 15.18 17.96 4.48
CA LEU A 218 15.68 17.17 5.60
C LEU A 218 14.62 16.99 6.70
N THR A 219 13.76 18.00 6.93
CA THR A 219 12.66 17.90 7.88
C THR A 219 11.64 16.86 7.39
N GLY A 220 11.26 16.86 6.11
CA GLY A 220 10.38 15.88 5.52
C GLY A 220 10.93 14.45 5.65
N LEU A 221 12.21 14.25 5.36
CA LEU A 221 12.86 12.94 5.51
C LEU A 221 12.91 12.50 6.99
N SER A 222 13.20 13.42 7.90
CA SER A 222 13.23 13.14 9.35
C SER A 222 11.85 12.74 9.88
N THR A 223 10.79 13.45 9.46
CA THR A 223 9.41 13.12 9.86
C THR A 223 8.97 11.76 9.36
N THR A 224 9.29 11.43 8.10
CA THR A 224 9.00 10.12 7.52
C THR A 224 9.70 9.01 8.30
N THR A 225 11.01 9.14 8.56
CA THR A 225 11.79 8.12 9.27
C THR A 225 11.27 7.89 10.69
N VAL A 226 11.01 8.96 11.44
CA VAL A 226 10.46 8.85 12.81
C VAL A 226 9.06 8.24 12.80
N SER A 227 8.22 8.64 11.84
CA SER A 227 6.86 8.12 11.72
C SER A 227 6.82 6.63 11.35
N LEU A 228 7.72 6.15 10.49
CA LEU A 228 7.87 4.72 10.21
C LEU A 228 8.30 3.92 11.44
N GLY A 229 9.21 4.46 12.26
CA GLY A 229 9.59 3.85 13.53
C GLY A 229 8.43 3.76 14.52
N LEU A 230 7.63 4.83 14.63
CA LEU A 230 6.43 4.83 15.46
C LEU A 230 5.34 3.89 14.90
N ALA A 231 5.23 3.80 13.58
CA ALA A 231 4.35 2.86 12.90
C ALA A 231 4.72 1.40 13.21
N PHE A 232 6.02 1.09 13.28
CA PHE A 232 6.50 -0.23 13.74
C PHE A 232 6.05 -0.54 15.19
N LEU A 233 6.17 0.42 16.10
CA LEU A 233 5.69 0.24 17.47
C LEU A 233 4.17 0.02 17.52
N LEU A 234 3.42 0.79 16.72
CA LEU A 234 1.97 0.63 16.59
C LEU A 234 1.59 -0.75 16.03
N ALA A 235 2.30 -1.23 15.02
CA ALA A 235 2.09 -2.54 14.40
C ALA A 235 2.33 -3.71 15.39
N ARG A 236 3.13 -3.51 16.44
CA ARG A 236 3.30 -4.48 17.52
C ARG A 236 2.18 -4.50 18.54
N LEU A 237 1.39 -3.44 18.62
CA LEU A 237 0.29 -3.31 19.57
C LEU A 237 -1.06 -3.71 18.98
N MET A 238 -1.21 -3.56 17.65
CA MET A 238 -2.45 -3.87 16.95
C MET A 238 -2.18 -4.26 15.50
N PRO A 239 -3.03 -5.10 14.89
CA PRO A 239 -2.87 -5.46 13.48
C PRO A 239 -3.05 -4.23 12.58
N VAL A 240 -2.06 -3.96 11.73
CA VAL A 240 -2.07 -2.89 10.73
C VAL A 240 -1.65 -3.44 9.37
N SER A 241 -2.25 -2.90 8.31
CA SER A 241 -1.93 -3.28 6.94
C SER A 241 -0.57 -2.73 6.49
N ASN A 242 0.09 -3.44 5.57
CA ASN A 242 1.32 -2.99 4.91
C ASN A 242 1.17 -1.65 4.17
N LEU A 243 -0.06 -1.26 3.79
CA LEU A 243 -0.35 0.05 3.20
C LEU A 243 0.00 1.23 4.13
N LEU A 244 0.06 1.00 5.45
CA LEU A 244 0.42 2.02 6.43
C LEU A 244 1.82 2.62 6.14
N GLY A 245 2.81 1.78 5.84
CA GLY A 245 4.17 2.22 5.51
C GLY A 245 4.20 3.13 4.29
N ASN A 246 3.50 2.76 3.22
CA ASN A 246 3.41 3.54 1.99
C ASN A 246 2.76 4.91 2.23
N VAL A 247 1.66 4.94 2.99
CA VAL A 247 0.96 6.19 3.35
C VAL A 247 1.84 7.09 4.19
N VAL A 248 2.53 6.55 5.20
CA VAL A 248 3.46 7.31 6.05
C VAL A 248 4.58 7.94 5.22
N THR A 249 5.15 7.18 4.27
CA THR A 249 6.23 7.70 3.41
C THR A 249 5.75 8.82 2.50
N MET A 250 4.64 8.60 1.78
CA MET A 250 4.12 9.58 0.82
C MET A 250 3.63 10.86 1.50
N ILE A 251 2.81 10.73 2.56
CA ILE A 251 2.25 11.88 3.28
C ILE A 251 3.33 12.58 4.10
N GLY A 252 4.24 11.81 4.72
CA GLY A 252 5.28 12.36 5.58
C GLY A 252 6.23 13.29 4.86
N LEU A 253 6.69 12.89 3.68
CA LEU A 253 7.55 13.74 2.87
C LEU A 253 6.80 15.01 2.42
N ALA A 254 5.57 14.86 1.90
CA ALA A 254 4.77 15.99 1.42
C ALA A 254 4.46 17.01 2.52
N ILE A 255 3.83 16.57 3.60
CA ILE A 255 3.41 17.46 4.70
C ILE A 255 4.61 18.00 5.48
N GLY A 256 5.66 17.18 5.66
CA GLY A 256 6.90 17.61 6.30
C GLY A 256 7.57 18.76 5.54
N ILE A 257 7.58 18.70 4.22
CA ILE A 257 8.08 19.79 3.37
C ILE A 257 7.18 21.00 3.44
N ASP A 258 5.85 20.85 3.31
CA ASP A 258 4.90 21.96 3.26
C ASP A 258 4.89 22.78 4.55
N TYR A 259 4.86 22.15 5.72
CA TYR A 259 4.92 22.86 6.99
C TYR A 259 6.28 23.54 7.21
N SER A 260 7.34 22.89 6.75
CA SER A 260 8.67 23.48 6.81
C SER A 260 8.83 24.67 5.86
N LEU A 261 8.25 24.58 4.65
CA LEU A 261 8.21 25.67 3.69
C LEU A 261 7.55 26.92 4.31
N LEU A 262 6.39 26.72 4.96
CA LEU A 262 5.66 27.80 5.63
C LEU A 262 6.53 28.45 6.75
N MET A 263 7.19 27.65 7.55
CA MET A 263 8.04 28.14 8.64
C MET A 263 9.26 28.90 8.13
N VAL A 264 9.96 28.37 7.10
CA VAL A 264 11.15 29.01 6.51
C VAL A 264 10.78 30.33 5.82
N THR A 265 9.66 30.39 5.11
CA THR A 265 9.20 31.63 4.45
C THR A 265 8.89 32.71 5.48
N HIS A 266 8.15 32.39 6.54
CA HIS A 266 7.88 33.35 7.63
C HIS A 266 9.15 33.78 8.37
N TYR A 267 10.10 32.86 8.58
CA TYR A 267 11.39 33.22 9.19
C TYR A 267 12.14 34.23 8.30
N ARG A 268 12.24 34.02 7.00
CA ARG A 268 12.93 34.92 6.07
C ARG A 268 12.27 36.31 5.97
N GLU A 269 10.93 36.34 6.06
CA GLU A 269 10.20 37.63 6.05
C GLU A 269 10.50 38.46 7.29
N HIS A 270 10.71 37.84 8.47
CA HIS A 270 10.96 38.53 9.74
C HIS A 270 12.45 38.72 10.05
N ALA A 271 13.34 38.01 9.37
CA ALA A 271 14.79 38.10 9.58
C ALA A 271 15.40 39.36 8.93
N VAL A 272 14.62 40.15 8.21
CA VAL A 272 15.09 41.44 7.65
C VAL A 272 15.34 42.42 8.80
N GLY A 273 16.63 42.58 9.14
CA GLY A 273 17.07 43.51 10.21
C GLY A 273 17.18 42.95 11.63
N ALA A 274 16.76 41.72 11.87
CA ALA A 274 16.87 41.05 13.17
C ALA A 274 17.14 39.55 12.98
N THR A 275 18.18 39.03 13.61
CA THR A 275 18.54 37.60 13.59
C THR A 275 18.63 37.07 15.02
N GLY A 276 18.33 35.78 15.21
CA GLY A 276 18.52 35.09 16.50
C GLY A 276 17.25 34.58 17.16
N ALA A 277 17.35 34.32 18.46
CA ALA A 277 16.31 33.64 19.26
C ALA A 277 14.95 34.37 19.25
N ALA A 278 14.95 35.70 19.24
CA ALA A 278 13.73 36.52 19.24
C ALA A 278 12.95 36.36 17.91
N THR A 279 13.65 36.36 16.79
CA THR A 279 13.06 36.16 15.44
C THR A 279 12.44 34.78 15.31
N VAL A 280 13.14 33.74 15.76
CA VAL A 280 12.62 32.35 15.73
C VAL A 280 11.39 32.25 16.65
N ALA A 281 11.39 32.80 17.84
CA ALA A 281 10.24 32.80 18.75
C ALA A 281 9.02 33.52 18.15
N ALA A 282 9.21 34.63 17.45
CA ALA A 282 8.15 35.33 16.73
C ALA A 282 7.61 34.53 15.56
N THR A 283 8.50 33.88 14.81
CA THR A 283 8.12 33.00 13.67
C THR A 283 7.29 31.83 14.16
N VAL A 284 7.73 31.14 15.21
CA VAL A 284 6.99 30.01 15.80
C VAL A 284 5.62 30.47 16.33
N ALA A 285 5.52 31.65 16.93
CA ALA A 285 4.25 32.17 17.42
C ALA A 285 3.22 32.37 16.27
N ARG A 286 3.67 32.84 15.12
CA ARG A 286 2.79 33.17 14.00
C ARG A 286 2.53 31.94 13.10
N ALA A 287 3.57 31.32 12.58
CA ALA A 287 3.45 30.14 11.72
C ALA A 287 2.94 28.91 12.49
N GLY A 288 3.36 28.76 13.75
CA GLY A 288 2.99 27.62 14.57
C GLY A 288 1.49 27.49 14.82
N ARG A 289 0.79 28.60 14.98
CA ARG A 289 -0.68 28.58 15.11
C ARG A 289 -1.34 28.03 13.84
N THR A 290 -0.93 28.52 12.69
CA THR A 290 -1.47 28.05 11.39
C THR A 290 -1.16 26.57 11.15
N ILE A 291 0.10 26.16 11.37
CA ILE A 291 0.54 24.76 11.21
C ILE A 291 -0.25 23.84 12.15
N SER A 292 -0.41 24.23 13.44
CA SER A 292 -1.11 23.39 14.41
C SER A 292 -2.59 23.21 14.07
N TRP A 293 -3.30 24.30 13.74
CA TRP A 293 -4.71 24.20 13.36
C TRP A 293 -4.91 23.42 12.05
N SER A 294 -4.07 23.66 11.07
CA SER A 294 -4.07 22.86 9.83
C SER A 294 -3.83 21.38 10.13
N GLY A 295 -2.82 21.08 10.94
CA GLY A 295 -2.50 19.69 11.32
C GLY A 295 -3.64 19.02 12.07
N VAL A 296 -4.26 19.70 13.05
CA VAL A 296 -5.43 19.16 13.78
C VAL A 296 -6.59 18.85 12.84
N THR A 297 -6.88 19.74 11.90
CA THR A 297 -7.96 19.53 10.92
C THR A 297 -7.70 18.30 10.06
N VAL A 298 -6.46 18.12 9.58
CA VAL A 298 -6.06 16.94 8.77
C VAL A 298 -6.12 15.67 9.63
N ILE A 299 -5.64 15.71 10.87
CA ILE A 299 -5.71 14.56 11.79
C ILE A 299 -7.15 14.14 12.03
N ILE A 300 -8.07 15.08 12.29
CA ILE A 300 -9.50 14.78 12.49
C ILE A 300 -10.08 14.10 11.25
N GLY A 301 -9.78 14.61 10.05
CA GLY A 301 -10.23 14.00 8.81
C GLY A 301 -9.71 12.58 8.62
N LEU A 302 -8.43 12.34 8.92
CA LEU A 302 -7.80 11.02 8.80
C LEU A 302 -8.31 10.04 9.88
N LEU A 303 -8.56 10.52 11.10
CA LEU A 303 -9.16 9.70 12.16
C LEU A 303 -10.60 9.27 11.82
N GLY A 304 -11.31 10.01 10.96
CA GLY A 304 -12.60 9.58 10.42
C GLY A 304 -12.53 8.23 9.70
N LEU A 305 -11.38 7.86 9.11
CA LEU A 305 -11.17 6.56 8.49
C LEU A 305 -11.18 5.39 9.50
N LEU A 306 -11.01 5.66 10.79
CA LEU A 306 -11.12 4.63 11.84
C LEU A 306 -12.53 4.08 12.00
N LEU A 307 -13.54 4.80 11.54
CA LEU A 307 -14.93 4.33 11.52
C LEU A 307 -15.16 3.20 10.50
N SER A 308 -14.23 3.01 9.57
CA SER A 308 -14.30 1.90 8.62
C SER A 308 -14.05 0.56 9.33
N PRO A 309 -14.80 -0.49 9.02
CA PRO A 309 -14.51 -1.84 9.52
C PRO A 309 -13.30 -2.48 8.82
N ILE A 310 -12.79 -1.90 7.75
CA ILE A 310 -11.71 -2.44 6.90
C ILE A 310 -10.35 -2.06 7.50
N ILE A 311 -9.48 -3.06 7.74
CA ILE A 311 -8.16 -2.86 8.38
C ILE A 311 -7.27 -1.93 7.54
N GLU A 312 -7.29 -2.05 6.23
CA GLU A 312 -6.54 -1.22 5.30
C GLU A 312 -6.90 0.26 5.45
N THR A 313 -8.18 0.57 5.46
CA THR A 313 -8.69 1.95 5.61
C THR A 313 -8.33 2.53 6.97
N ARG A 314 -8.46 1.73 8.05
CA ARG A 314 -8.07 2.14 9.41
C ARG A 314 -6.56 2.39 9.50
N SER A 315 -5.75 1.53 8.87
CA SER A 315 -4.29 1.67 8.83
C SER A 315 -3.85 2.94 8.12
N VAL A 316 -4.51 3.30 6.99
CA VAL A 316 -4.31 4.58 6.30
C VAL A 316 -4.62 5.76 7.21
N GLY A 317 -5.75 5.71 7.93
CA GLY A 317 -6.15 6.75 8.87
C GLY A 317 -5.15 6.94 10.01
N LEU A 318 -4.72 5.84 10.63
CA LEU A 318 -3.74 5.86 11.72
C LEU A 318 -2.37 6.33 11.26
N GLY A 319 -1.85 5.75 10.17
CA GLY A 319 -0.55 6.12 9.61
C GLY A 319 -0.50 7.59 9.20
N GLY A 320 -1.56 8.05 8.52
CA GLY A 320 -1.68 9.45 8.13
C GLY A 320 -1.77 10.39 9.33
N ALA A 321 -2.60 10.11 10.32
CA ALA A 321 -2.71 10.92 11.53
C ALA A 321 -1.39 10.99 12.31
N LEU A 322 -0.70 9.86 12.44
CA LEU A 322 0.59 9.74 13.11
C LEU A 322 1.64 10.61 12.41
N VAL A 323 1.77 10.49 11.09
CA VAL A 323 2.79 11.25 10.35
C VAL A 323 2.51 12.76 10.34
N VAL A 324 1.24 13.18 10.30
CA VAL A 324 0.88 14.59 10.41
C VAL A 324 1.24 15.14 11.78
N CYS A 325 0.97 14.38 12.86
CA CYS A 325 1.37 14.74 14.22
C CYS A 325 2.89 14.95 14.33
N VAL A 326 3.69 14.01 13.84
CA VAL A 326 5.15 14.09 13.82
C VAL A 326 5.63 15.27 12.97
N SER A 327 4.98 15.53 11.81
CA SER A 327 5.33 16.66 10.93
C SER A 327 5.08 18.02 11.61
N VAL A 328 3.96 18.17 12.32
CA VAL A 328 3.68 19.37 13.12
C VAL A 328 4.72 19.55 14.21
N LEU A 329 5.06 18.50 14.95
CA LEU A 329 6.09 18.54 15.98
C LEU A 329 7.47 18.92 15.41
N ALA A 330 7.85 18.36 14.27
CA ALA A 330 9.10 18.68 13.59
C ALA A 330 9.15 20.17 13.13
N ALA A 331 8.07 20.64 12.53
CA ALA A 331 7.96 22.03 12.09
C ALA A 331 8.02 23.02 13.26
N LEU A 332 7.55 22.64 14.46
CA LEU A 332 7.53 23.49 15.64
C LEU A 332 8.78 23.38 16.53
N THR A 333 9.59 22.32 16.35
CA THR A 333 10.73 22.04 17.24
C THR A 333 12.04 21.81 16.49
N LEU A 334 12.11 20.82 15.59
CA LEU A 334 13.32 20.50 14.82
C LEU A 334 13.75 21.68 13.95
N LEU A 335 12.82 22.17 13.15
CA LEU A 335 13.12 23.22 12.17
C LEU A 335 13.47 24.56 12.85
N PRO A 336 12.74 25.06 13.86
CA PRO A 336 13.15 26.25 14.60
C PRO A 336 14.52 26.10 15.28
N ALA A 337 14.84 24.92 15.84
CA ALA A 337 16.17 24.66 16.41
C ALA A 337 17.27 24.77 15.36
N ALA A 338 17.05 24.21 14.17
CA ALA A 338 17.98 24.33 13.05
C ALA A 338 18.11 25.79 12.57
N LEU A 339 17.01 26.55 12.51
CA LEU A 339 17.01 27.97 12.11
C LEU A 339 17.79 28.86 13.10
N VAL A 340 17.74 28.56 14.39
CA VAL A 340 18.54 29.27 15.40
C VAL A 340 20.04 29.10 15.14
N LEU A 341 20.48 27.87 14.84
CA LEU A 341 21.90 27.56 14.62
C LEU A 341 22.41 28.06 13.28
N LEU A 342 21.59 27.99 12.26
CA LEU A 342 21.98 28.46 10.94
C LEU A 342 21.97 29.98 10.83
N GLY A 343 21.02 30.65 11.49
CA GLY A 343 20.93 32.12 11.50
C GLY A 343 21.02 32.72 10.08
N PRO A 344 21.95 33.67 9.84
CA PRO A 344 22.14 34.28 8.52
C PRO A 344 22.66 33.33 7.45
N ARG A 345 23.21 32.16 7.84
CA ARG A 345 23.74 31.16 6.89
C ARG A 345 22.65 30.47 6.09
N ILE A 346 21.37 30.70 6.39
CA ILE A 346 20.25 30.18 5.58
C ILE A 346 20.30 30.66 4.13
N ASP A 347 20.91 31.82 3.88
CA ASP A 347 21.07 32.38 2.54
C ASP A 347 22.39 32.00 1.86
N TRP A 348 23.17 31.07 2.43
CA TRP A 348 24.39 30.56 1.84
C TRP A 348 24.12 29.71 0.59
N LEU A 349 25.12 29.64 -0.30
CA LEU A 349 25.08 28.93 -1.57
C LEU A 349 23.89 29.42 -2.43
N PRO A 350 23.87 30.69 -2.83
CA PRO A 350 22.85 31.20 -3.74
C PRO A 350 23.02 30.53 -5.11
N VAL A 351 22.04 29.73 -5.52
CA VAL A 351 22.02 29.04 -6.82
C VAL A 351 21.44 29.95 -7.89
N MET A 352 20.47 30.77 -7.53
CA MET A 352 19.89 31.76 -8.42
C MET A 352 20.36 33.18 -8.06
N ARG A 353 21.26 33.73 -8.87
CA ARG A 353 21.52 35.15 -8.81
C ARG A 353 20.20 35.90 -9.02
N ARG A 354 20.02 37.02 -8.30
CA ARG A 354 18.84 37.91 -8.42
C ARG A 354 18.69 38.40 -9.89
N SER A 355 18.28 37.52 -10.79
CA SER A 355 18.07 37.81 -12.17
C SER A 355 16.64 38.27 -12.41
N GLY A 356 16.41 39.09 -13.45
CA GLY A 356 15.09 39.66 -13.82
C GLY A 356 13.96 38.62 -14.00
N GLY A 357 14.28 37.34 -14.09
CA GLY A 357 13.30 36.23 -14.16
C GLY A 357 12.41 36.12 -12.93
N ARG A 358 12.96 36.32 -11.71
CA ARG A 358 12.15 36.32 -10.47
C ARG A 358 11.16 37.48 -10.42
N GLN A 359 11.57 38.66 -10.91
CA GLN A 359 10.67 39.82 -10.96
C GLN A 359 9.53 39.58 -11.96
N ARG A 360 9.81 38.98 -13.12
CA ARG A 360 8.77 38.60 -14.09
C ARG A 360 7.79 37.58 -13.52
N LEU A 361 8.29 36.55 -12.82
CA LEU A 361 7.44 35.54 -12.17
C LEU A 361 6.55 36.17 -11.10
N LEU A 362 7.09 37.04 -10.26
CA LEU A 362 6.31 37.76 -9.26
C LEU A 362 5.28 38.69 -9.86
N ALA A 363 5.64 39.38 -10.97
CA ALA A 363 4.71 40.21 -11.73
C ALA A 363 3.56 39.38 -12.33
N PHE A 364 3.87 38.21 -12.88
CA PHE A 364 2.86 37.28 -13.37
C PHE A 364 1.88 36.86 -12.27
N TRP A 365 2.37 36.43 -11.10
CA TRP A 365 1.51 36.02 -10.00
C TRP A 365 0.67 37.17 -9.44
N ARG A 366 1.23 38.37 -9.37
CA ARG A 366 0.47 39.59 -8.99
C ARG A 366 -0.61 39.92 -10.01
N ALA A 367 -0.30 39.86 -11.31
CA ALA A 367 -1.26 40.10 -12.37
C ALA A 367 -2.40 39.06 -12.34
N LEU A 368 -2.06 37.78 -12.19
CA LEU A 368 -3.02 36.70 -12.06
C LEU A 368 -3.92 36.90 -10.83
N GLY A 369 -3.33 37.18 -9.68
CA GLY A 369 -4.10 37.43 -8.45
C GLY A 369 -5.04 38.63 -8.56
N SER A 370 -4.58 39.72 -9.16
CA SER A 370 -5.42 40.88 -9.41
C SER A 370 -6.56 40.59 -10.41
N TRP A 371 -6.29 39.77 -11.43
CA TRP A 371 -7.31 39.35 -12.40
C TRP A 371 -8.39 38.46 -11.73
N VAL A 372 -7.99 37.49 -10.92
CA VAL A 372 -8.89 36.60 -10.16
C VAL A 372 -9.82 37.44 -9.25
N VAL A 373 -9.25 38.42 -8.53
CA VAL A 373 -10.05 39.28 -7.63
C VAL A 373 -11.00 40.21 -8.42
N ARG A 374 -10.59 40.67 -9.59
CA ARG A 374 -11.44 41.54 -10.44
C ARG A 374 -12.57 40.79 -11.13
N HIS A 375 -12.37 39.47 -11.41
CA HIS A 375 -13.36 38.65 -12.13
C HIS A 375 -13.71 37.38 -11.37
N PRO A 376 -14.25 37.50 -10.14
CA PRO A 376 -14.46 36.32 -9.26
C PRO A 376 -15.44 35.32 -9.86
N TRP A 377 -16.53 35.77 -10.47
CA TRP A 377 -17.51 34.90 -11.09
C TRP A 377 -17.00 34.17 -12.31
N LEU A 378 -16.21 34.85 -13.16
CA LEU A 378 -15.60 34.24 -14.33
C LEU A 378 -14.57 33.18 -13.91
N THR A 379 -13.76 33.48 -12.90
CA THR A 379 -12.78 32.55 -12.35
C THR A 379 -13.46 31.31 -11.75
N LEU A 380 -14.55 31.52 -10.99
CA LEU A 380 -15.34 30.43 -10.40
C LEU A 380 -15.94 29.53 -11.48
N LEU A 381 -16.50 30.14 -12.53
CA LEU A 381 -17.13 29.42 -13.64
C LEU A 381 -16.09 28.63 -14.44
N LEU A 382 -14.95 29.23 -14.71
CA LEU A 382 -13.86 28.61 -15.48
C LEU A 382 -13.18 27.47 -14.69
N ALA A 383 -12.89 27.69 -13.42
CA ALA A 383 -12.34 26.65 -12.52
C ALA A 383 -13.37 25.54 -12.27
N GLY A 384 -14.62 25.91 -12.00
CA GLY A 384 -15.70 24.95 -11.76
C GLY A 384 -16.00 24.10 -12.99
N SER A 385 -16.05 24.69 -14.19
CA SER A 385 -16.25 23.92 -15.42
C SER A 385 -15.08 22.96 -15.70
N CYS A 386 -13.84 23.40 -15.44
CA CYS A 386 -12.65 22.54 -15.56
C CYS A 386 -12.73 21.34 -14.61
N VAL A 387 -13.04 21.56 -13.33
CA VAL A 387 -13.22 20.50 -12.33
C VAL A 387 -14.36 19.58 -12.73
N LEU A 388 -15.50 20.13 -13.16
CA LEU A 388 -16.66 19.35 -13.61
C LEU A 388 -16.31 18.48 -14.83
N ALA A 389 -15.61 19.03 -15.81
CA ALA A 389 -15.18 18.29 -16.99
C ALA A 389 -14.22 17.15 -16.63
N LEU A 390 -13.30 17.37 -15.69
CA LEU A 390 -12.40 16.34 -15.17
C LEU A 390 -13.14 15.28 -14.32
N ALA A 391 -14.26 15.65 -13.70
CA ALA A 391 -15.11 14.73 -12.92
C ALA A 391 -16.07 13.89 -13.79
N LEU A 392 -16.37 14.30 -15.03
CA LEU A 392 -17.28 13.57 -15.92
C LEU A 392 -16.94 12.09 -16.11
N PRO A 393 -15.66 11.67 -16.26
CA PRO A 393 -15.31 10.25 -16.34
C PRO A 393 -15.71 9.44 -15.11
N ALA A 394 -15.82 10.08 -13.93
CA ALA A 394 -16.24 9.41 -12.70
C ALA A 394 -17.67 8.87 -12.76
N LEU A 395 -18.53 9.48 -13.56
CA LEU A 395 -19.92 9.01 -13.80
C LEU A 395 -19.96 7.66 -14.54
N ARG A 396 -18.87 7.29 -15.21
CA ARG A 396 -18.73 6.02 -15.92
C ARG A 396 -17.97 4.96 -15.11
N LEU A 397 -17.56 5.27 -13.89
CA LEU A 397 -16.92 4.31 -13.01
C LEU A 397 -17.90 3.19 -12.67
N LYS A 398 -17.57 1.98 -13.11
CA LYS A 398 -18.28 0.78 -12.70
C LYS A 398 -17.58 0.25 -11.46
N GLY A 399 -18.26 0.31 -10.32
CA GLY A 399 -17.82 -0.38 -9.11
C GLY A 399 -17.91 -1.89 -9.34
N GLY A 400 -16.85 -2.60 -9.04
CA GLY A 400 -16.81 -4.07 -9.07
C GLY A 400 -15.72 -4.55 -8.13
N MET A 401 -15.79 -5.81 -7.70
CA MET A 401 -14.66 -6.40 -7.01
C MET A 401 -13.48 -6.46 -7.98
N SER A 402 -12.36 -5.88 -7.59
CA SER A 402 -11.13 -5.95 -8.37
C SER A 402 -10.67 -7.40 -8.41
N ASN A 403 -10.72 -7.98 -9.59
CA ASN A 403 -10.03 -9.23 -9.84
C ASN A 403 -8.52 -8.92 -9.96
N GLU A 404 -7.64 -9.83 -9.55
CA GLU A 404 -6.17 -9.69 -9.62
C GLU A 404 -5.66 -9.18 -10.98
N ARG A 405 -6.44 -9.43 -12.05
CA ARG A 405 -6.18 -8.95 -13.40
C ARG A 405 -6.13 -7.42 -13.56
N TRP A 406 -6.84 -6.67 -12.70
CA TRP A 406 -7.02 -5.24 -12.92
C TRP A 406 -5.96 -4.38 -12.25
N PHE A 407 -5.39 -4.84 -11.12
CA PHE A 407 -4.40 -4.05 -10.39
C PHE A 407 -2.97 -4.56 -10.53
N LEU A 408 -2.77 -5.81 -11.00
CA LEU A 408 -1.43 -6.30 -11.29
C LEU A 408 -0.98 -5.91 -12.70
N PRO A 409 0.25 -5.42 -12.88
CA PRO A 409 0.82 -5.19 -14.21
C PRO A 409 0.80 -6.45 -15.09
N PRO A 410 0.62 -6.32 -16.43
CA PRO A 410 0.47 -7.46 -17.34
C PRO A 410 1.60 -8.49 -17.33
N LYS A 411 2.81 -8.07 -16.90
CA LYS A 411 4.01 -8.93 -16.88
C LYS A 411 4.19 -9.68 -15.58
N MET A 412 3.34 -9.48 -14.60
CA MET A 412 3.45 -10.18 -13.31
C MET A 412 2.95 -11.62 -13.41
N GLU A 413 3.69 -12.52 -12.77
CA GLU A 413 3.42 -13.95 -12.87
C GLU A 413 2.05 -14.32 -12.29
N ALA A 414 1.67 -13.75 -11.14
CA ALA A 414 0.35 -13.98 -10.56
C ALA A 414 -0.79 -13.54 -11.51
N ARG A 415 -0.62 -12.43 -12.24
CA ARG A 415 -1.58 -12.01 -13.25
C ARG A 415 -1.64 -12.95 -14.45
N VAL A 416 -0.49 -13.37 -14.98
CA VAL A 416 -0.43 -14.36 -16.07
C VAL A 416 -1.14 -15.64 -15.65
N GLY A 417 -0.90 -16.11 -14.43
CA GLY A 417 -1.61 -17.28 -13.89
C GLY A 417 -3.12 -17.08 -13.80
N SER A 418 -3.57 -15.92 -13.34
CA SER A 418 -5.00 -15.57 -13.31
C SER A 418 -5.62 -15.50 -14.72
N GLU A 419 -4.88 -15.03 -15.73
CA GLU A 419 -5.30 -15.04 -17.12
C GLU A 419 -5.46 -16.47 -17.66
N ILE A 420 -4.49 -17.35 -17.40
CA ILE A 420 -4.56 -18.78 -17.75
C ILE A 420 -5.76 -19.46 -17.08
N LEU A 421 -6.00 -19.18 -15.80
CA LEU A 421 -7.14 -19.75 -15.07
C LEU A 421 -8.49 -19.33 -15.67
N SER A 422 -8.56 -18.16 -16.29
CA SER A 422 -9.79 -17.77 -16.99
C SER A 422 -10.06 -18.56 -18.28
N GLU A 423 -9.00 -19.06 -18.90
CA GLU A 423 -9.13 -19.95 -20.06
C GLU A 423 -9.61 -21.35 -19.62
N LEU A 424 -9.32 -21.74 -18.37
CA LEU A 424 -9.76 -23.01 -17.80
C LEU A 424 -11.29 -23.11 -17.69
N ARG A 425 -11.96 -22.00 -17.41
CA ARG A 425 -13.42 -21.91 -17.22
C ARG A 425 -13.99 -20.83 -18.12
N SER A 426 -14.82 -21.24 -19.06
CA SER A 426 -15.52 -20.34 -19.99
C SER A 426 -16.52 -19.40 -19.30
N ASP A 427 -16.95 -19.72 -18.09
CA ASP A 427 -17.82 -18.90 -17.25
C ASP A 427 -17.03 -18.32 -16.08
N ASN A 428 -17.34 -17.07 -15.73
CA ASN A 428 -16.81 -16.29 -14.62
C ASN A 428 -16.96 -16.96 -13.23
N ALA A 429 -16.76 -18.24 -13.09
CA ALA A 429 -16.81 -19.04 -11.87
C ALA A 429 -15.63 -18.66 -10.97
N ALA A 430 -15.67 -17.43 -10.57
CA ALA A 430 -14.49 -16.79 -10.05
C ALA A 430 -14.25 -17.08 -8.58
N GLN A 431 -15.22 -17.47 -7.79
CA GLN A 431 -15.02 -17.60 -6.35
C GLN A 431 -15.72 -18.83 -5.81
N THR A 432 -14.95 -19.70 -5.16
CA THR A 432 -15.52 -20.83 -4.41
C THR A 432 -16.18 -20.27 -3.15
N ILE A 433 -17.48 -20.55 -3.00
CA ILE A 433 -18.23 -20.24 -1.80
C ILE A 433 -18.27 -21.49 -0.91
N TYR A 434 -17.71 -21.39 0.27
CA TYR A 434 -17.79 -22.46 1.26
C TYR A 434 -19.02 -22.28 2.13
N VAL A 435 -19.84 -23.31 2.21
CA VAL A 435 -21.00 -23.38 3.10
C VAL A 435 -20.73 -24.40 4.19
N ILE A 436 -20.74 -23.98 5.45
CA ILE A 436 -20.61 -24.85 6.60
C ILE A 436 -22.00 -25.14 7.15
N VAL A 437 -22.33 -26.43 7.20
CA VAL A 437 -23.58 -26.91 7.80
C VAL A 437 -23.24 -27.58 9.12
N ARG A 438 -23.90 -27.16 10.19
CA ARG A 438 -23.79 -27.79 11.54
C ARG A 438 -25.12 -28.37 11.96
N SER A 439 -25.07 -29.57 12.51
CA SER A 439 -26.21 -30.18 13.18
C SER A 439 -26.42 -29.57 14.58
N SER A 440 -27.63 -29.24 14.93
CA SER A 440 -28.00 -28.71 16.26
C SER A 440 -28.22 -29.79 17.29
N ASP A 441 -28.44 -31.04 16.87
CA ASP A 441 -28.76 -32.21 17.70
C ASP A 441 -27.58 -33.16 17.94
N HIS A 442 -26.37 -32.74 17.54
CA HIS A 442 -25.12 -33.51 17.66
C HIS A 442 -25.11 -34.86 16.91
N LEU A 443 -26.12 -35.16 16.11
CA LEU A 443 -26.12 -36.33 15.25
C LEU A 443 -25.24 -36.12 14.02
N PRO A 444 -24.63 -37.16 13.44
CA PRO A 444 -23.87 -37.05 12.22
C PRO A 444 -24.72 -36.44 11.09
N LEU A 445 -24.17 -35.48 10.34
CA LEU A 445 -24.88 -34.81 9.21
C LEU A 445 -25.35 -35.79 8.12
N LEU A 446 -24.66 -36.92 7.96
CA LEU A 446 -25.05 -37.99 7.03
C LEU A 446 -26.08 -38.98 7.63
N ALA A 447 -26.56 -38.77 8.84
CA ALA A 447 -27.66 -39.54 9.39
C ALA A 447 -28.93 -39.37 8.52
N ALA A 448 -29.77 -40.40 8.52
CA ALA A 448 -30.97 -40.43 7.69
C ALA A 448 -31.89 -39.22 7.90
N ALA A 449 -31.96 -38.74 9.14
CA ALA A 449 -32.77 -37.56 9.51
C ALA A 449 -32.33 -36.25 8.81
N HIS A 450 -31.02 -36.07 8.58
CA HIS A 450 -30.48 -34.84 8.00
C HIS A 450 -30.27 -34.93 6.49
N ARG A 451 -30.13 -36.13 5.90
CA ARG A 451 -29.84 -36.32 4.48
C ARG A 451 -30.88 -35.65 3.55
N ALA A 452 -32.15 -35.78 3.88
CA ALA A 452 -33.22 -35.17 3.08
C ALA A 452 -33.15 -33.63 3.09
N ALA A 453 -32.89 -33.04 4.25
CA ALA A 453 -32.73 -31.59 4.39
C ALA A 453 -31.46 -31.08 3.69
N LEU A 454 -30.35 -31.82 3.80
CA LEU A 454 -29.09 -31.48 3.14
C LEU A 454 -29.25 -31.54 1.61
N PHE A 455 -29.91 -32.60 1.12
CA PHE A 455 -30.17 -32.78 -0.33
C PHE A 455 -31.05 -31.64 -0.88
N ALA A 456 -32.16 -31.34 -0.17
CA ALA A 456 -33.05 -30.25 -0.57
C ALA A 456 -32.31 -28.88 -0.57
N TYR A 457 -31.37 -28.69 0.36
CA TYR A 457 -30.57 -27.45 0.40
C TYR A 457 -29.57 -27.37 -0.76
N THR A 458 -28.86 -28.46 -1.07
CA THR A 458 -27.94 -28.52 -2.21
C THR A 458 -28.69 -28.33 -3.54
N GLU A 459 -29.86 -28.92 -3.68
CA GLU A 459 -30.72 -28.74 -4.86
C GLU A 459 -31.17 -27.28 -5.01
N LYS A 460 -31.57 -26.63 -3.91
CA LYS A 460 -31.91 -25.21 -3.90
C LYS A 460 -30.72 -24.33 -4.33
N LEU A 461 -29.49 -24.64 -3.87
CA LEU A 461 -28.29 -23.94 -4.30
C LEU A 461 -27.99 -24.16 -5.79
N ALA A 462 -28.15 -25.40 -6.28
CA ALA A 462 -27.92 -25.72 -7.70
C ALA A 462 -28.88 -25.01 -8.65
N HIS A 463 -30.07 -24.64 -8.19
CA HIS A 463 -31.05 -23.87 -8.98
C HIS A 463 -30.88 -22.34 -8.86
N ASP A 464 -29.98 -21.84 -8.02
CA ASP A 464 -29.69 -20.41 -7.93
C ASP A 464 -28.85 -19.95 -9.12
N ARG A 465 -29.38 -19.05 -9.94
CA ARG A 465 -28.71 -18.52 -11.15
C ARG A 465 -27.37 -17.83 -10.87
N ARG A 466 -27.06 -17.51 -9.62
CA ARG A 466 -25.80 -16.89 -9.20
C ARG A 466 -24.71 -17.92 -8.91
N ILE A 467 -25.06 -19.22 -8.86
CA ILE A 467 -24.17 -20.33 -8.56
C ILE A 467 -23.95 -21.13 -9.84
N ALA A 468 -22.71 -21.26 -10.25
CA ALA A 468 -22.35 -21.98 -11.49
C ALA A 468 -22.37 -23.51 -11.31
N SER A 469 -21.99 -24.01 -10.12
CA SER A 469 -22.01 -25.44 -9.77
C SER A 469 -21.98 -25.61 -8.24
N VAL A 470 -22.59 -26.68 -7.74
CA VAL A 470 -22.58 -27.06 -6.33
C VAL A 470 -21.82 -28.36 -6.16
#